data_d27755903dd1ad399a12f2735cd4bc2c
#
_entry.id   d27755903dd1ad399a12f2735cd4bc2c
#
_cell.length_a   1.000
_cell.length_b   1.000
_cell.length_c   1.000
_cell.angle_alpha   90.00
_cell.angle_beta   90.00
_cell.angle_gamma   90.00
#
_symmetry.space_group_name_H-M   'P 1'
#
loop_
_entity.id
_entity.type
_entity.pdbx_description
1 polymer ?
#
loop_
_entity_poly.entity_id
_entity_poly.type
_entity_poly.pdbx_seq_one_letter_code
_entity_poly.pdbx_strand_id
1 'polypeptide(L)'
;MFQILVVDDDKNTRMLLKAVLQAENYRVFTAENGEDALEVMDKEHIDLVVLDIMMPKMDGYAFTRLLRENNNNLPILMVSAKQLPADKQKGFLVGTDDYMTKPIDEVEMLLRIKALLRRARIVSERRIVVGDVVLDYDSLTVIRNGKTQELPQKEFMLLYKLLSYPGKIFTRIQLMDEIWGAESDTGWETVTVHIGRLRKRFEGWTEFEIVSVRGLGYKAVKNV
;
A
#
# COMPACT_ATOMS: atom_id res chain seq x y z
N MET A 1 -13.12 -11.38 -1.05
CA MET A 1 -12.09 -12.36 -0.62
C MET A 1 -10.87 -12.12 -1.49
N PHE A 2 -9.72 -11.80 -0.90
CA PHE A 2 -8.51 -11.52 -1.69
C PHE A 2 -7.94 -12.79 -2.31
N GLN A 3 -7.38 -12.65 -3.51
CA GLN A 3 -6.78 -13.70 -4.31
C GLN A 3 -5.27 -13.52 -4.36
N ILE A 4 -4.51 -14.50 -3.85
CA ILE A 4 -3.06 -14.44 -3.74
C ILE A 4 -2.45 -15.49 -4.65
N LEU A 5 -1.46 -15.10 -5.45
CA LEU A 5 -0.64 -16.01 -6.25
C LEU A 5 0.68 -16.28 -5.53
N VAL A 6 0.98 -17.54 -5.26
CA VAL A 6 2.26 -18.01 -4.72
C VAL A 6 3.09 -18.58 -5.86
N VAL A 7 4.26 -18.02 -6.09
CA VAL A 7 5.19 -18.44 -7.16
C VAL A 7 6.52 -18.86 -6.52
N ASP A 8 6.84 -20.13 -6.59
CA ASP A 8 8.05 -20.73 -6.01
C ASP A 8 8.30 -22.04 -6.75
N ASP A 9 9.52 -22.41 -7.08
CA ASP A 9 9.82 -23.66 -7.78
C ASP A 9 9.76 -24.89 -6.85
N ASP A 10 9.94 -24.71 -5.53
CA ASP A 10 9.78 -25.76 -4.54
C ASP A 10 8.31 -26.09 -4.25
N LYS A 11 7.91 -27.30 -4.58
CA LYS A 11 6.54 -27.79 -4.36
C LYS A 11 6.13 -27.77 -2.88
N ASN A 12 7.03 -28.05 -1.97
CA ASN A 12 6.71 -28.11 -0.54
C ASN A 12 6.48 -26.70 0.01
N THR A 13 7.29 -25.75 -0.40
CA THR A 13 7.10 -24.33 -0.09
C THR A 13 5.75 -23.84 -0.61
N ARG A 14 5.40 -24.14 -1.88
CA ARG A 14 4.08 -23.75 -2.42
C ARG A 14 2.92 -24.36 -1.62
N MET A 15 3.03 -25.66 -1.23
CA MET A 15 1.99 -26.32 -0.43
C MET A 15 1.85 -25.73 0.96
N LEU A 16 2.95 -25.44 1.63
CA LEU A 16 2.97 -24.81 2.95
C LEU A 16 2.32 -23.43 2.89
N LEU A 17 2.81 -22.56 2.00
CA LEU A 17 2.30 -21.19 1.87
C LEU A 17 0.82 -21.17 1.48
N LYS A 18 0.40 -22.08 0.60
CA LYS A 18 -1.02 -22.23 0.25
C LYS A 18 -1.87 -22.59 1.47
N ALA A 19 -1.43 -23.55 2.30
CA ALA A 19 -2.16 -23.95 3.49
C ALA A 19 -2.28 -22.80 4.50
N VAL A 20 -1.18 -22.10 4.78
CA VAL A 20 -1.13 -20.96 5.70
C VAL A 20 -2.06 -19.84 5.24
N LEU A 21 -2.00 -19.47 3.96
CA LEU A 21 -2.82 -18.39 3.41
C LEU A 21 -4.31 -18.77 3.33
N GLN A 22 -4.64 -20.03 3.03
CA GLN A 22 -6.02 -20.51 3.03
C GLN A 22 -6.63 -20.52 4.44
N ALA A 23 -5.85 -20.80 5.48
CA ALA A 23 -6.30 -20.71 6.87
C ALA A 23 -6.72 -19.27 7.26
N GLU A 24 -6.12 -18.26 6.63
CA GLU A 24 -6.47 -16.84 6.78
C GLU A 24 -7.59 -16.36 5.81
N ASN A 25 -8.34 -17.27 5.21
CA ASN A 25 -9.43 -17.02 4.27
C ASN A 25 -9.02 -16.29 2.97
N TYR A 26 -7.80 -16.50 2.47
CA TYR A 26 -7.41 -16.08 1.13
C TYR A 26 -7.72 -17.17 0.11
N ARG A 27 -8.10 -16.80 -1.11
CA ARG A 27 -8.10 -17.71 -2.25
C ARG A 27 -6.69 -17.77 -2.82
N VAL A 28 -6.10 -18.96 -2.95
CA VAL A 28 -4.69 -19.10 -3.29
C VAL A 28 -4.50 -19.89 -4.57
N PHE A 29 -3.82 -19.25 -5.52
CA PHE A 29 -3.30 -19.86 -6.74
C PHE A 29 -1.80 -20.13 -6.58
N THR A 30 -1.27 -21.05 -7.36
CA THR A 30 0.15 -21.41 -7.30
C THR A 30 0.74 -21.55 -8.69
N ALA A 31 2.00 -21.15 -8.87
CA ALA A 31 2.78 -21.31 -10.08
C ALA A 31 4.21 -21.75 -9.74
N GLU A 32 4.90 -22.40 -10.68
CA GLU A 32 6.26 -22.94 -10.45
C GLU A 32 7.37 -21.98 -10.91
N ASN A 33 7.04 -21.01 -11.72
CA ASN A 33 7.96 -20.01 -12.27
C ASN A 33 7.17 -18.80 -12.79
N GLY A 34 7.87 -17.77 -13.27
CA GLY A 34 7.24 -16.54 -13.75
C GLY A 34 6.37 -16.71 -14.99
N GLU A 35 6.70 -17.65 -15.90
CA GLU A 35 5.86 -17.91 -17.10
C GLU A 35 4.51 -18.52 -16.70
N ASP A 36 4.54 -19.56 -15.87
CA ASP A 36 3.31 -20.17 -15.36
C ASP A 36 2.48 -19.18 -14.52
N ALA A 37 3.15 -18.25 -13.82
CA ALA A 37 2.48 -17.17 -13.08
C ALA A 37 1.71 -16.23 -14.00
N LEU A 38 2.26 -15.85 -15.15
CA LEU A 38 1.56 -15.05 -16.16
C LEU A 38 0.34 -15.78 -16.71
N GLU A 39 0.43 -17.10 -16.98
CA GLU A 39 -0.73 -17.90 -17.43
C GLU A 39 -1.86 -17.94 -16.39
N VAL A 40 -1.52 -17.95 -15.10
CA VAL A 40 -2.53 -17.86 -14.03
C VAL A 40 -3.18 -16.49 -14.04
N MET A 41 -2.38 -15.42 -14.18
CA MET A 41 -2.88 -14.03 -14.19
C MET A 41 -3.75 -13.71 -15.41
N ASP A 42 -3.55 -14.40 -16.52
CA ASP A 42 -4.43 -14.27 -17.71
C ASP A 42 -5.84 -14.83 -17.48
N LYS A 43 -5.99 -15.76 -16.54
CA LYS A 43 -7.25 -16.49 -16.29
C LYS A 43 -7.93 -16.05 -15.00
N GLU A 44 -7.17 -15.55 -14.04
CA GLU A 44 -7.65 -15.28 -12.68
C GLU A 44 -7.24 -13.86 -12.25
N HIS A 45 -8.13 -13.19 -11.52
CA HIS A 45 -7.80 -11.94 -10.87
C HIS A 45 -6.88 -12.19 -9.68
N ILE A 46 -5.76 -11.48 -9.60
CA ILE A 46 -4.79 -11.59 -8.49
C ILE A 46 -4.69 -10.23 -7.79
N ASP A 47 -4.77 -10.25 -6.46
CA ASP A 47 -4.65 -9.05 -5.62
C ASP A 47 -3.24 -8.84 -5.06
N LEU A 48 -2.42 -9.92 -4.98
CA LEU A 48 -1.05 -9.90 -4.47
C LEU A 48 -0.28 -11.12 -4.94
N VAL A 49 1.02 -10.95 -5.21
CA VAL A 49 1.94 -12.06 -5.50
C VAL A 49 2.94 -12.24 -4.36
N VAL A 50 3.07 -13.48 -3.88
CA VAL A 50 4.20 -13.95 -3.06
C VAL A 50 5.16 -14.66 -4.00
N LEU A 51 6.38 -14.15 -4.17
CA LEU A 51 7.25 -14.47 -5.28
C LEU A 51 8.64 -14.90 -4.81
N ASP A 52 9.06 -16.11 -5.13
CA ASP A 52 10.48 -16.46 -5.02
C ASP A 52 11.30 -15.79 -6.13
N ILE A 53 12.56 -15.55 -5.85
CA ILE A 53 13.49 -14.96 -6.81
C ILE A 53 14.13 -16.05 -7.68
N MET A 54 14.51 -17.16 -7.07
CA MET A 54 15.33 -18.19 -7.71
C MET A 54 14.45 -19.29 -8.32
N MET A 55 14.01 -19.07 -9.54
CA MET A 55 13.15 -20.02 -10.26
C MET A 55 13.67 -20.26 -11.68
N PRO A 56 13.39 -21.45 -12.25
CA PRO A 56 13.72 -21.74 -13.65
C PRO A 56 12.87 -20.93 -14.63
N LYS A 57 13.24 -20.92 -15.90
CA LYS A 57 12.59 -20.22 -17.01
C LYS A 57 12.60 -18.69 -16.78
N MET A 58 11.61 -18.16 -16.07
CA MET A 58 11.50 -16.74 -15.70
C MET A 58 11.69 -16.58 -14.19
N ASP A 59 12.77 -15.91 -13.77
CA ASP A 59 13.06 -15.60 -12.38
C ASP A 59 12.18 -14.48 -11.82
N GLY A 60 12.17 -14.32 -10.48
CA GLY A 60 11.32 -13.34 -9.82
C GLY A 60 11.65 -11.89 -10.17
N TYR A 61 12.91 -11.58 -10.52
CA TYR A 61 13.29 -10.24 -10.95
C TYR A 61 12.76 -9.92 -12.35
N ALA A 62 12.86 -10.86 -13.28
CA ALA A 62 12.36 -10.72 -14.64
C ALA A 62 10.83 -10.57 -14.65
N PHE A 63 10.12 -11.41 -13.87
CA PHE A 63 8.69 -11.34 -13.69
C PHE A 63 8.25 -9.97 -13.13
N THR A 64 8.88 -9.49 -12.06
CA THR A 64 8.55 -8.19 -11.45
C THR A 64 8.77 -7.05 -12.43
N ARG A 65 9.91 -7.04 -13.15
CA ARG A 65 10.21 -6.02 -14.15
C ARG A 65 9.16 -5.99 -15.25
N LEU A 66 8.79 -7.15 -15.78
CA LEU A 66 7.76 -7.27 -16.83
C LEU A 66 6.43 -6.66 -16.38
N LEU A 67 5.99 -6.92 -15.14
CA LEU A 67 4.76 -6.34 -14.60
C LEU A 67 4.86 -4.81 -14.52
N ARG A 68 5.98 -4.28 -14.01
CA ARG A 68 6.16 -2.81 -13.84
C ARG A 68 6.29 -2.07 -15.17
N GLU A 69 6.94 -2.65 -16.16
CA GLU A 69 7.03 -2.10 -17.54
C GLU A 69 5.66 -2.00 -18.21
N ASN A 70 4.74 -2.89 -17.86
CA ASN A 70 3.35 -2.85 -18.33
C ASN A 70 2.40 -2.05 -17.40
N ASN A 71 2.94 -1.16 -16.55
CA ASN A 71 2.19 -0.35 -15.59
C ASN A 71 1.30 -1.17 -14.62
N ASN A 72 1.61 -2.42 -14.40
CA ASN A 72 0.91 -3.25 -13.43
C ASN A 72 1.48 -3.00 -12.02
N ASN A 73 0.70 -2.34 -11.17
CA ASN A 73 1.05 -1.99 -9.78
C ASN A 73 0.58 -3.06 -8.78
N LEU A 74 0.39 -4.29 -9.22
CA LEU A 74 0.05 -5.42 -8.35
C LEU A 74 1.09 -5.55 -7.23
N PRO A 75 0.68 -5.62 -5.95
CA PRO A 75 1.60 -5.79 -4.84
C PRO A 75 2.41 -7.08 -4.96
N ILE A 76 3.72 -6.98 -4.79
CA ILE A 76 4.64 -8.10 -4.83
C ILE A 76 5.43 -8.16 -3.53
N LEU A 77 5.30 -9.28 -2.80
CA LEU A 77 6.16 -9.65 -1.70
C LEU A 77 7.20 -10.65 -2.22
N MET A 78 8.46 -10.21 -2.36
CA MET A 78 9.54 -11.13 -2.68
C MET A 78 9.96 -11.93 -1.45
N VAL A 79 10.13 -13.24 -1.62
CA VAL A 79 10.62 -14.17 -0.59
C VAL A 79 11.82 -14.91 -1.15
N SER A 80 12.99 -14.85 -0.50
CA SER A 80 14.21 -15.40 -1.09
C SER A 80 15.19 -15.93 -0.06
N ALA A 81 15.97 -16.95 -0.46
CA ALA A 81 17.14 -17.38 0.28
C ALA A 81 18.30 -16.37 0.25
N LYS A 82 18.25 -15.38 -0.65
CA LYS A 82 19.26 -14.33 -0.76
C LYS A 82 19.14 -13.33 0.37
N GLN A 83 20.20 -13.24 1.18
CA GLN A 83 20.21 -12.43 2.40
C GLN A 83 21.08 -11.18 2.31
N LEU A 84 21.90 -11.06 1.26
CA LEU A 84 22.83 -9.92 1.12
C LEU A 84 22.07 -8.61 0.92
N PRO A 85 22.56 -7.49 1.47
CA PRO A 85 21.96 -6.17 1.26
C PRO A 85 21.82 -5.80 -0.22
N ALA A 86 22.76 -6.20 -1.07
CA ALA A 86 22.73 -5.98 -2.51
C ALA A 86 21.55 -6.69 -3.20
N ASP A 87 21.18 -7.89 -2.76
CA ASP A 87 20.03 -8.62 -3.32
C ASP A 87 18.70 -7.94 -2.97
N LYS A 88 18.58 -7.45 -1.73
CA LYS A 88 17.41 -6.67 -1.30
C LYS A 88 17.31 -5.35 -2.10
N GLN A 89 18.43 -4.63 -2.27
CA GLN A 89 18.46 -3.41 -3.08
C GLN A 89 18.03 -3.69 -4.51
N LYS A 90 18.51 -4.79 -5.12
CA LYS A 90 18.11 -5.20 -6.47
C LYS A 90 16.60 -5.48 -6.54
N GLY A 91 16.01 -6.14 -5.53
CA GLY A 91 14.57 -6.37 -5.44
C GLY A 91 13.77 -5.06 -5.47
N PHE A 92 14.16 -4.09 -4.66
CA PHE A 92 13.50 -2.78 -4.64
C PHE A 92 13.70 -1.99 -5.93
N LEU A 93 14.90 -2.07 -6.56
CA LEU A 93 15.17 -1.40 -7.84
C LEU A 93 14.31 -1.94 -8.99
N VAL A 94 13.98 -3.23 -9.01
CA VAL A 94 13.08 -3.80 -10.02
C VAL A 94 11.60 -3.55 -9.71
N GLY A 95 11.28 -2.99 -8.53
CA GLY A 95 9.93 -2.54 -8.17
C GLY A 95 9.14 -3.49 -7.28
N THR A 96 9.78 -4.34 -6.45
CA THR A 96 9.05 -5.07 -5.40
C THR A 96 8.51 -4.09 -4.33
N ASP A 97 7.37 -4.42 -3.74
CA ASP A 97 6.75 -3.60 -2.70
C ASP A 97 7.24 -3.96 -1.30
N ASP A 98 7.69 -5.21 -1.10
CA ASP A 98 8.33 -5.66 0.13
C ASP A 98 9.22 -6.89 -0.14
N TYR A 99 10.09 -7.20 0.83
CA TYR A 99 11.09 -8.25 0.70
C TYR A 99 11.24 -9.01 2.03
N MET A 100 11.23 -10.33 1.95
CA MET A 100 11.38 -11.25 3.08
C MET A 100 12.44 -12.30 2.78
N THR A 101 13.19 -12.73 3.80
CA THR A 101 14.22 -13.78 3.65
C THR A 101 13.70 -15.14 4.12
N LYS A 102 14.12 -16.22 3.41
CA LYS A 102 13.95 -17.58 3.90
C LYS A 102 14.96 -17.85 5.05
N PRO A 103 14.62 -18.61 6.12
CA PRO A 103 13.37 -19.34 6.29
C PRO A 103 12.18 -18.39 6.54
N ILE A 104 11.00 -18.80 6.07
CA ILE A 104 9.78 -17.98 6.14
C ILE A 104 9.23 -18.04 7.57
N ASP A 105 9.11 -16.92 8.22
CA ASP A 105 8.24 -16.74 9.39
C ASP A 105 6.81 -16.49 8.91
N GLU A 106 5.91 -17.42 9.19
CA GLU A 106 4.52 -17.38 8.72
C GLU A 106 3.77 -16.15 9.27
N VAL A 107 4.01 -15.81 10.53
CA VAL A 107 3.36 -14.66 11.17
C VAL A 107 3.84 -13.36 10.54
N GLU A 108 5.15 -13.19 10.34
CA GLU A 108 5.73 -12.04 9.67
C GLU A 108 5.19 -11.91 8.25
N MET A 109 5.15 -13.01 7.48
CA MET A 109 4.62 -13.04 6.12
C MET A 109 3.17 -12.56 6.08
N LEU A 110 2.31 -13.07 6.96
CA LEU A 110 0.90 -12.68 7.03
C LEU A 110 0.72 -11.20 7.37
N LEU A 111 1.52 -10.65 8.28
CA LEU A 111 1.49 -9.23 8.63
C LEU A 111 1.90 -8.35 7.44
N ARG A 112 2.93 -8.74 6.68
CA ARG A 112 3.39 -8.04 5.48
C ARG A 112 2.33 -8.09 4.38
N ILE A 113 1.73 -9.25 4.11
CA ILE A 113 0.63 -9.41 3.14
C ILE A 113 -0.55 -8.52 3.52
N LYS A 114 -1.00 -8.53 4.78
CA LYS A 114 -2.08 -7.66 5.27
C LYS A 114 -1.75 -6.17 5.05
N ALA A 115 -0.51 -5.77 5.27
CA ALA A 115 -0.06 -4.40 5.05
C ALA A 115 -0.05 -4.02 3.57
N LEU A 116 0.43 -4.90 2.69
CA LEU A 116 0.45 -4.68 1.23
C LEU A 116 -0.96 -4.60 0.64
N LEU A 117 -1.84 -5.55 0.97
CA LEU A 117 -3.23 -5.55 0.50
C LEU A 117 -3.99 -4.31 0.96
N ARG A 118 -3.78 -3.85 2.20
CA ARG A 118 -4.36 -2.60 2.70
C ARG A 118 -3.92 -1.40 1.88
N ARG A 119 -2.62 -1.30 1.52
CA ARG A 119 -2.10 -0.21 0.69
C ARG A 119 -2.68 -0.27 -0.72
N ALA A 120 -2.71 -1.45 -1.34
CA ALA A 120 -3.26 -1.67 -2.67
C ALA A 120 -4.74 -1.32 -2.74
N ARG A 121 -5.53 -1.73 -1.73
CA ARG A 121 -6.95 -1.41 -1.65
C ARG A 121 -7.19 0.10 -1.57
N ILE A 122 -6.43 0.82 -0.73
CA ILE A 122 -6.51 2.29 -0.66
C ILE A 122 -6.24 2.92 -2.03
N VAL A 123 -5.25 2.40 -2.78
CA VAL A 123 -4.91 2.91 -4.11
C VAL A 123 -5.96 2.52 -5.16
N SER A 124 -6.44 1.26 -5.13
CA SER A 124 -7.42 0.74 -6.10
C SER A 124 -8.81 1.32 -5.93
N GLU A 125 -9.32 1.38 -4.71
CA GLU A 125 -10.64 1.94 -4.44
C GLU A 125 -10.62 3.47 -4.33
N ARG A 126 -9.43 4.07 -4.27
CA ARG A 126 -9.23 5.50 -4.00
C ARG A 126 -10.08 6.00 -2.83
N ARG A 127 -10.31 5.10 -1.87
CA ARG A 127 -11.11 5.33 -0.66
C ARG A 127 -10.32 5.03 0.59
N ILE A 128 -10.52 5.85 1.62
CA ILE A 128 -10.00 5.61 2.97
C ILE A 128 -11.17 5.49 3.91
N VAL A 129 -11.19 4.40 4.67
CA VAL A 129 -12.22 4.19 5.71
C VAL A 129 -11.57 4.34 7.09
N VAL A 130 -12.19 5.14 7.96
CA VAL A 130 -11.77 5.36 9.35
C VAL A 130 -13.04 5.39 10.22
N GLY A 131 -13.38 4.27 10.86
CA GLY A 131 -14.67 4.13 11.54
C GLY A 131 -15.82 4.38 10.57
N ASP A 132 -16.72 5.29 10.92
CA ASP A 132 -17.88 5.68 10.11
C ASP A 132 -17.55 6.72 9.01
N VAL A 133 -16.27 7.14 8.91
CA VAL A 133 -15.81 8.13 7.93
C VAL A 133 -15.22 7.45 6.71
N VAL A 134 -15.69 7.81 5.52
CA VAL A 134 -15.15 7.39 4.24
C VAL A 134 -14.69 8.60 3.45
N LEU A 135 -13.42 8.64 3.06
CA LEU A 135 -12.90 9.61 2.09
C LEU A 135 -12.94 8.96 0.71
N ASP A 136 -13.58 9.61 -0.25
CA ASP A 136 -13.62 9.16 -1.65
C ASP A 136 -12.81 10.14 -2.51
N TYR A 137 -11.70 9.64 -3.08
CA TYR A 137 -10.76 10.48 -3.81
C TYR A 137 -11.30 10.93 -5.16
N ASP A 138 -12.13 10.12 -5.81
CA ASP A 138 -12.63 10.43 -7.15
C ASP A 138 -13.66 11.56 -7.14
N SER A 139 -14.46 11.63 -6.07
CA SER A 139 -15.44 12.69 -5.86
C SER A 139 -14.94 13.84 -4.98
N LEU A 140 -13.74 13.73 -4.37
CA LEU A 140 -13.18 14.66 -3.37
C LEU A 140 -14.13 14.89 -2.18
N THR A 141 -14.83 13.81 -1.76
CA THR A 141 -15.84 13.87 -0.72
C THR A 141 -15.43 13.13 0.54
N VAL A 142 -15.98 13.59 1.67
CA VAL A 142 -15.93 12.88 2.95
C VAL A 142 -17.35 12.53 3.34
N ILE A 143 -17.58 11.25 3.59
CA ILE A 143 -18.88 10.70 3.95
C ILE A 143 -18.81 10.26 5.41
N ARG A 144 -19.80 10.66 6.23
CA ARG A 144 -19.97 10.19 7.61
C ARG A 144 -21.46 9.99 7.91
N ASN A 145 -21.84 8.84 8.43
CA ASN A 145 -23.23 8.52 8.75
C ASN A 145 -24.20 8.79 7.58
N GLY A 146 -23.79 8.44 6.35
CA GLY A 146 -24.59 8.66 5.14
C GLY A 146 -24.67 10.12 4.65
N LYS A 147 -24.06 11.08 5.35
CA LYS A 147 -23.97 12.48 4.91
C LYS A 147 -22.68 12.70 4.16
N THR A 148 -22.77 13.22 2.95
CA THR A 148 -21.63 13.54 2.08
C THR A 148 -21.29 15.02 2.18
N GLN A 149 -20.00 15.31 2.31
CA GLN A 149 -19.45 16.66 2.32
C GLN A 149 -18.32 16.76 1.28
N GLU A 150 -18.45 17.66 0.33
CA GLU A 150 -17.38 18.01 -0.60
C GLU A 150 -16.36 18.92 0.07
N LEU A 151 -15.08 18.69 -0.24
CA LEU A 151 -13.98 19.52 0.22
C LEU A 151 -13.30 20.23 -0.96
N PRO A 152 -12.76 21.44 -0.74
CA PRO A 152 -11.82 22.03 -1.68
C PRO A 152 -10.67 21.08 -1.95
N GLN A 153 -10.28 20.96 -3.21
CA GLN A 153 -9.30 19.95 -3.66
C GLN A 153 -8.05 19.85 -2.77
N LYS A 154 -7.42 20.98 -2.43
CA LYS A 154 -6.20 21.01 -1.61
C LYS A 154 -6.44 20.55 -0.16
N GLU A 155 -7.61 20.88 0.41
CA GLU A 155 -8.01 20.41 1.74
C GLU A 155 -8.25 18.91 1.72
N PHE A 156 -8.96 18.40 0.69
CA PHE A 156 -9.18 16.98 0.52
C PHE A 156 -7.86 16.20 0.37
N MET A 157 -6.98 16.63 -0.55
CA MET A 157 -5.69 15.99 -0.78
C MET A 157 -4.81 15.94 0.48
N LEU A 158 -4.81 17.03 1.26
CA LEU A 158 -4.07 17.13 2.50
C LEU A 158 -4.58 16.12 3.55
N LEU A 159 -5.91 16.06 3.75
CA LEU A 159 -6.54 15.11 4.65
C LEU A 159 -6.32 13.67 4.19
N TYR A 160 -6.54 13.40 2.90
CA TYR A 160 -6.36 12.10 2.28
C TYR A 160 -4.92 11.60 2.46
N LYS A 161 -3.92 12.46 2.19
CA LYS A 161 -2.50 12.12 2.41
C LYS A 161 -2.20 11.74 3.85
N LEU A 162 -2.64 12.53 4.81
CA LEU A 162 -2.39 12.27 6.22
C LEU A 162 -3.05 10.97 6.70
N LEU A 163 -4.28 10.70 6.27
CA LEU A 163 -5.04 9.49 6.64
C LEU A 163 -4.62 8.23 5.85
N SER A 164 -3.97 8.38 4.71
CA SER A 164 -3.35 7.25 4.00
C SER A 164 -2.19 6.63 4.80
N TYR A 165 -1.54 7.44 5.66
CA TYR A 165 -0.39 7.03 6.46
C TYR A 165 -0.56 7.42 7.94
N PRO A 166 -1.50 6.80 8.67
CA PRO A 166 -1.77 7.16 10.04
C PRO A 166 -0.52 7.03 10.92
N GLY A 167 -0.30 8.00 11.80
CA GLY A 167 0.85 8.06 12.69
C GLY A 167 2.15 8.58 12.06
N LYS A 168 2.28 8.55 10.71
CA LYS A 168 3.45 9.09 10.02
C LYS A 168 3.46 10.61 10.07
N ILE A 169 4.62 11.17 10.44
CA ILE A 169 4.85 12.63 10.44
C ILE A 169 5.28 13.05 9.03
N PHE A 170 4.63 14.08 8.51
CA PHE A 170 5.00 14.76 7.27
C PHE A 170 5.43 16.18 7.59
N THR A 171 6.58 16.61 7.05
CA THR A 171 7.02 17.99 7.20
C THR A 171 6.13 18.93 6.36
N ARG A 172 6.14 20.23 6.70
CA ARG A 172 5.38 21.23 5.92
C ARG A 172 5.86 21.29 4.47
N ILE A 173 7.17 21.17 4.26
CA ILE A 173 7.77 21.17 2.92
C ILE A 173 7.30 19.94 2.13
N GLN A 174 7.37 18.74 2.71
CA GLN A 174 6.87 17.53 2.04
C GLN A 174 5.40 17.62 1.64
N LEU A 175 4.54 18.15 2.52
CA LEU A 175 3.13 18.34 2.21
C LEU A 175 2.92 19.43 1.15
N MET A 176 3.73 20.49 1.17
CA MET A 176 3.68 21.56 0.18
C MET A 176 4.05 21.04 -1.20
N ASP A 177 5.22 20.41 -1.32
CA ASP A 177 5.72 19.90 -2.61
C ASP A 177 4.77 18.85 -3.22
N GLU A 178 4.22 17.96 -2.40
CA GLU A 178 3.36 16.89 -2.88
C GLU A 178 1.97 17.35 -3.29
N ILE A 179 1.41 18.36 -2.62
CA ILE A 179 0.01 18.76 -2.83
C ILE A 179 -0.09 20.01 -3.72
N TRP A 180 0.85 20.94 -3.61
CA TRP A 180 0.86 22.19 -4.41
C TRP A 180 1.86 22.13 -5.57
N GLY A 181 2.83 21.23 -5.51
CA GLY A 181 3.94 21.10 -6.46
C GLY A 181 5.18 21.86 -6.01
N ALA A 182 6.37 21.33 -6.35
CA ALA A 182 7.66 21.92 -5.95
C ALA A 182 7.93 23.31 -6.57
N GLU A 183 7.28 23.63 -7.70
CA GLU A 183 7.42 24.93 -8.40
C GLU A 183 6.35 25.95 -7.98
N SER A 184 5.60 25.67 -6.89
CA SER A 184 4.56 26.59 -6.43
C SER A 184 5.17 27.84 -5.78
N ASP A 185 4.75 29.03 -6.22
CA ASP A 185 5.11 30.31 -5.59
C ASP A 185 4.50 30.49 -4.18
N THR A 186 3.72 29.54 -3.72
CA THR A 186 3.01 29.58 -2.44
C THR A 186 3.91 29.07 -1.31
N GLY A 187 4.07 29.86 -0.25
CA GLY A 187 4.88 29.46 0.90
C GLY A 187 4.30 28.28 1.71
N TRP A 188 5.15 27.57 2.43
CA TRP A 188 4.80 26.43 3.29
C TRP A 188 3.80 26.78 4.41
N GLU A 189 3.63 28.07 4.74
CA GLU A 189 2.64 28.59 5.69
C GLU A 189 1.21 28.22 5.26
N THR A 190 0.99 28.09 3.95
CA THR A 190 -0.30 27.70 3.37
C THR A 190 -0.78 26.37 3.90
N VAL A 191 0.13 25.40 4.11
CA VAL A 191 -0.19 24.10 4.74
C VAL A 191 -0.80 24.33 6.12
N THR A 192 -0.23 25.22 6.92
CA THR A 192 -0.73 25.52 8.28
C THR A 192 -2.14 26.09 8.26
N VAL A 193 -2.44 26.97 7.29
CA VAL A 193 -3.80 27.53 7.11
C VAL A 193 -4.81 26.46 6.76
N HIS A 194 -4.47 25.55 5.82
CA HIS A 194 -5.36 24.46 5.42
C HIS A 194 -5.56 23.42 6.53
N ILE A 195 -4.52 23.12 7.32
CA ILE A 195 -4.66 22.27 8.52
C ILE A 195 -5.64 22.93 9.53
N GLY A 196 -5.54 24.22 9.73
CA GLY A 196 -6.48 24.95 10.60
C GLY A 196 -7.93 24.85 10.12
N ARG A 197 -8.14 25.00 8.80
CA ARG A 197 -9.47 24.85 8.18
C ARG A 197 -10.01 23.43 8.34
N LEU A 198 -9.19 22.41 8.10
CA LEU A 198 -9.57 21.01 8.28
C LEU A 198 -9.97 20.71 9.73
N ARG A 199 -9.17 21.15 10.71
CA ARG A 199 -9.50 20.97 12.14
C ARG A 199 -10.84 21.62 12.50
N LYS A 200 -11.09 22.84 12.05
CA LYS A 200 -12.37 23.53 12.27
C LYS A 200 -13.53 22.81 11.60
N ARG A 201 -13.33 22.28 10.39
CA ARG A 201 -14.35 21.58 9.62
C ARG A 201 -14.76 20.26 10.25
N PHE A 202 -13.82 19.53 10.83
CA PHE A 202 -14.01 18.24 11.46
C PHE A 202 -14.02 18.33 13.01
N GLU A 203 -14.28 19.51 13.55
CA GLU A 203 -14.44 19.69 15.00
C GLU A 203 -15.56 18.80 15.55
N GLY A 204 -15.27 18.07 16.62
CA GLY A 204 -16.20 17.10 17.22
C GLY A 204 -16.27 15.74 16.54
N TRP A 205 -15.47 15.49 15.49
CA TRP A 205 -15.32 14.15 14.95
C TRP A 205 -14.32 13.35 15.79
N THR A 206 -14.67 12.12 16.13
CA THR A 206 -13.89 11.28 17.05
C THR A 206 -13.05 10.24 16.33
N GLU A 207 -13.32 9.96 15.06
CA GLU A 207 -12.70 8.87 14.30
C GLU A 207 -11.24 9.12 13.97
N PHE A 208 -10.86 10.39 13.83
CA PHE A 208 -9.47 10.78 13.58
C PHE A 208 -9.14 12.16 14.16
N GLU A 209 -7.86 12.41 14.31
CA GLU A 209 -7.33 13.71 14.73
C GLU A 209 -6.11 14.09 13.87
N ILE A 210 -6.01 15.39 13.51
CA ILE A 210 -4.80 15.93 12.87
C ILE A 210 -3.93 16.58 13.95
N VAL A 211 -2.80 15.97 14.25
CA VAL A 211 -1.89 16.37 15.34
C VAL A 211 -0.71 17.15 14.77
N SER A 212 -0.38 18.30 15.41
CA SER A 212 0.87 19.02 15.18
C SER A 212 2.00 18.38 15.98
N VAL A 213 3.11 18.08 15.31
CA VAL A 213 4.36 17.65 15.97
C VAL A 213 5.33 18.81 15.95
N ARG A 214 5.61 19.37 17.14
CA ARG A 214 6.42 20.57 17.29
C ARG A 214 7.77 20.45 16.59
N GLY A 215 8.10 21.43 15.76
CA GLY A 215 9.35 21.48 15.00
C GLY A 215 9.43 20.53 13.78
N LEU A 216 8.48 19.59 13.61
CA LEU A 216 8.52 18.60 12.55
C LEU A 216 7.42 18.78 11.50
N GLY A 217 6.16 18.91 11.89
CA GLY A 217 5.06 19.04 10.94
C GLY A 217 3.74 18.47 11.45
N TYR A 218 3.08 17.64 10.65
CA TYR A 218 1.72 17.14 10.93
C TYR A 218 1.63 15.63 10.74
N LYS A 219 0.74 14.99 11.47
CA LYS A 219 0.31 13.61 11.29
C LYS A 219 -1.19 13.47 11.54
N ALA A 220 -1.82 12.45 10.96
CA ALA A 220 -3.14 12.02 11.40
C ALA A 220 -3.03 10.81 12.33
N VAL A 221 -3.92 10.75 13.31
CA VAL A 221 -4.08 9.61 14.20
C VAL A 221 -5.50 9.08 14.00
N LYS A 222 -5.66 7.77 13.86
CA LYS A 222 -6.96 7.09 13.87
C LYS A 222 -7.27 6.70 15.31
N ASN A 223 -8.49 6.96 15.75
CA ASN A 223 -8.95 6.68 17.11
C ASN A 223 -9.93 5.49 17.15
N VAL A 224 -9.94 4.68 16.08
CA VAL A 224 -10.79 3.49 15.87
C VAL A 224 -9.97 2.32 15.39
#